data_bc6e65d5fcf58c1429a5870347a1fb9a
#
_entry.id   bc6e65d5fcf58c1429a5870347a1fb9a
#
_cell.length_a   1.000
_cell.length_b   1.000
_cell.length_c   1.000
_cell.angle_alpha   90.00
_cell.angle_beta   90.00
_cell.angle_gamma   90.00
#
_symmetry.space_group_name_H-M   'P 1'
#
loop_
_entity.id
_entity.type
_entity.pdbx_description
1 polymer ?
#
loop_
_entity_poly.entity_id
_entity_poly.type
_entity_poly.pdbx_seq_one_letter_code
_entity_poly.pdbx_strand_id
1 'polypeptide(L)'
;NLEVSLKLKSALIARGYDVYMIRETNDVSLSNKKRALMANESGSDILLRIHCNSADSQSANGALTMSPTLSNPYCRSIAANSQKLSECVVSTLCRRTGAVNRGVTQTDEMTGINWSKIPVTIVEMGFMSNPEEDQKLSDNHYQAMLAEGIADGVDRYYERRGEKNEEK
;
A
#
# COMPACT_ATOMS: atom_id res chain seq x y z
N ASN A 1 11.12 -4.50 0.75
CA ASN A 1 9.90 -4.03 1.42
C ASN A 1 10.21 -3.08 2.59
N LEU A 2 11.07 -3.48 3.55
CA LEU A 2 11.37 -2.65 4.72
C LEU A 2 12.05 -1.32 4.34
N GLU A 3 13.03 -1.35 3.45
CA GLU A 3 13.76 -0.14 3.00
C GLU A 3 12.82 0.89 2.38
N VAL A 4 11.90 0.46 1.51
CA VAL A 4 10.87 1.35 0.95
C VAL A 4 9.93 1.86 2.04
N SER A 5 9.54 1.02 3.00
CA SER A 5 8.68 1.44 4.13
C SER A 5 9.34 2.50 5.01
N LEU A 6 10.66 2.42 5.24
CA LEU A 6 11.41 3.43 5.99
C LEU A 6 11.53 4.76 5.23
N LYS A 7 11.74 4.70 3.90
CA LYS A 7 11.71 5.89 3.05
C LYS A 7 10.31 6.53 3.01
N LEU A 8 9.26 5.69 2.92
CA LEU A 8 7.87 6.13 2.95
C LEU A 8 7.51 6.79 4.29
N LYS A 9 7.96 6.22 5.43
CA LYS A 9 7.83 6.86 6.75
C LYS A 9 8.37 8.29 6.71
N SER A 10 9.59 8.47 6.20
CA SER A 10 10.23 9.80 6.12
C SER A 10 9.45 10.76 5.20
N ALA A 11 8.99 10.28 4.04
CA ALA A 11 8.21 11.06 3.09
C ALA A 11 6.85 11.51 3.66
N LEU A 12 6.17 10.64 4.42
CA LEU A 12 4.89 10.95 5.06
C LEU A 12 5.06 11.92 6.23
N ILE A 13 6.08 11.75 7.07
CA ILE A 13 6.39 12.67 8.17
C ILE A 13 6.70 14.08 7.62
N ALA A 14 7.47 14.18 6.54
CA ALA A 14 7.75 15.46 5.87
C ALA A 14 6.51 16.18 5.33
N ARG A 15 5.41 15.45 5.10
CA ARG A 15 4.08 15.96 4.69
C ARG A 15 3.14 16.23 5.86
N GLY A 16 3.61 16.06 7.10
CA GLY A 16 2.83 16.34 8.31
C GLY A 16 1.95 15.17 8.82
N TYR A 17 2.17 13.96 8.31
CA TYR A 17 1.48 12.78 8.83
C TYR A 17 2.20 12.17 10.03
N ASP A 18 1.44 11.69 11.00
CA ASP A 18 1.94 10.79 12.04
C ASP A 18 2.03 9.36 11.50
N VAL A 19 3.17 8.71 11.69
CA VAL A 19 3.45 7.39 11.11
C VAL A 19 3.76 6.37 12.21
N TYR A 20 2.90 5.37 12.34
CA TYR A 20 3.16 4.18 13.15
C TYR A 20 3.74 3.06 12.29
N MET A 21 4.93 2.57 12.64
CA MET A 21 5.59 1.45 11.96
C MET A 21 5.30 0.15 12.69
N ILE A 22 4.74 -0.85 12.00
CA ILE A 22 4.52 -2.20 12.55
C ILE A 22 5.84 -2.93 12.79
N ARG A 23 6.87 -2.62 11.98
CA ARG A 23 8.25 -3.05 12.18
C ARG A 23 9.23 -2.04 11.61
N GLU A 24 10.41 -1.95 12.21
CA GLU A 24 11.53 -1.13 11.72
C GLU A 24 12.80 -1.96 11.48
N THR A 25 12.75 -3.27 11.74
CA THR A 25 13.86 -4.21 11.54
C THR A 25 13.39 -5.44 10.76
N ASN A 26 14.35 -6.25 10.29
CA ASN A 26 14.06 -7.52 9.63
C ASN A 26 13.83 -8.67 10.61
N ASP A 27 14.35 -8.57 11.82
CA ASP A 27 14.22 -9.60 12.86
C ASP A 27 12.88 -9.45 13.61
N VAL A 28 11.79 -9.74 12.90
CA VAL A 28 10.43 -9.64 13.46
C VAL A 28 9.56 -10.79 12.93
N SER A 29 9.11 -11.66 13.83
CA SER A 29 8.17 -12.74 13.53
C SER A 29 6.74 -12.35 13.92
N LEU A 30 6.05 -11.61 13.04
CA LEU A 30 4.66 -11.19 13.21
C LEU A 30 3.77 -11.75 12.10
N SER A 31 2.73 -12.50 12.48
CA SER A 31 1.73 -12.99 11.52
C SER A 31 0.97 -11.84 10.86
N ASN A 32 0.39 -12.08 9.67
CA ASN A 32 -0.45 -11.09 8.96
C ASN A 32 -1.63 -10.60 9.81
N LYS A 33 -2.25 -11.50 10.58
CA LYS A 33 -3.31 -11.17 11.55
C LYS A 33 -2.79 -10.21 12.62
N LYS A 34 -1.65 -10.53 13.26
CA LYS A 34 -1.09 -9.67 14.33
C LYS A 34 -0.74 -8.27 13.81
N ARG A 35 -0.21 -8.17 12.59
CA ARG A 35 0.07 -6.86 11.94
C ARG A 35 -1.20 -6.03 11.76
N ALA A 36 -2.30 -6.63 11.31
CA ALA A 36 -3.58 -5.94 11.17
C ALA A 36 -4.15 -5.49 12.52
N LEU A 37 -4.05 -6.32 13.56
CA LEU A 37 -4.48 -5.97 14.91
C LEU A 37 -3.65 -4.81 15.49
N MET A 38 -2.33 -4.81 15.33
CA MET A 38 -1.47 -3.69 15.75
C MET A 38 -1.87 -2.38 15.07
N ALA A 39 -2.16 -2.42 13.77
CA ALA A 39 -2.65 -1.24 13.05
C ALA A 39 -4.00 -0.75 13.60
N ASN A 40 -4.94 -1.66 13.90
CA ASN A 40 -6.23 -1.30 14.48
C ASN A 40 -6.10 -0.65 15.88
N GLU A 41 -5.10 -1.05 16.65
CA GLU A 41 -4.82 -0.57 18.02
C GLU A 41 -3.99 0.72 18.04
N SER A 42 -3.32 1.08 16.93
CA SER A 42 -2.43 2.23 16.87
C SER A 42 -3.13 3.59 16.81
N GLY A 43 -4.44 3.62 16.55
CA GLY A 43 -5.19 4.86 16.30
C GLY A 43 -4.97 5.47 14.91
N SER A 44 -4.33 4.74 13.99
CA SER A 44 -4.10 5.20 12.62
C SER A 44 -5.39 5.19 11.79
N ASP A 45 -5.48 6.11 10.82
CA ASP A 45 -6.64 6.24 9.92
C ASP A 45 -6.59 5.28 8.72
N ILE A 46 -5.41 4.86 8.30
CA ILE A 46 -5.18 3.96 7.17
C ILE A 46 -4.06 2.97 7.46
N LEU A 47 -4.07 1.84 6.75
CA LEU A 47 -2.99 0.84 6.76
C LEU A 47 -2.42 0.64 5.36
N LEU A 48 -1.13 0.93 5.19
CA LEU A 48 -0.37 0.63 3.97
C LEU A 48 0.49 -0.62 4.19
N ARG A 49 0.34 -1.62 3.34
CA ARG A 49 1.12 -2.85 3.40
C ARG A 49 2.01 -2.92 2.16
N ILE A 50 3.31 -2.74 2.37
CA ILE A 50 4.31 -2.62 1.31
C ILE A 50 4.90 -3.99 0.99
N HIS A 51 4.76 -4.41 -0.26
CA HIS A 51 5.16 -5.72 -0.77
C HIS A 51 5.81 -5.63 -2.16
N CYS A 52 6.56 -6.66 -2.51
CA CYS A 52 6.96 -6.97 -3.88
C CYS A 52 6.33 -8.30 -4.26
N ASN A 53 5.74 -8.34 -5.44
CA ASN A 53 5.03 -9.50 -5.97
C ASN A 53 5.98 -10.56 -6.55
N SER A 54 5.43 -11.71 -6.87
CA SER A 54 6.09 -12.76 -7.64
C SER A 54 5.05 -13.50 -8.48
N ALA A 55 5.45 -13.98 -9.65
CA ALA A 55 4.63 -14.78 -10.54
C ALA A 55 5.47 -15.90 -11.18
N ASP A 56 4.82 -16.94 -11.70
CA ASP A 56 5.51 -18.02 -12.42
C ASP A 56 6.18 -17.50 -13.71
N SER A 57 5.57 -16.50 -14.34
CA SER A 57 6.12 -15.85 -15.52
C SER A 57 7.16 -14.79 -15.16
N GLN A 58 8.37 -14.94 -15.66
CA GLN A 58 9.43 -13.94 -15.55
C GLN A 58 9.17 -12.66 -16.37
N SER A 59 8.18 -12.66 -17.26
CA SER A 59 7.75 -11.46 -18.00
C SER A 59 6.70 -10.62 -17.29
N ALA A 60 6.17 -11.09 -16.16
CA ALA A 60 5.25 -10.31 -15.34
C ALA A 60 5.96 -9.05 -14.83
N ASN A 61 5.32 -7.87 -15.00
CA ASN A 61 5.90 -6.59 -14.62
C ASN A 61 4.82 -5.57 -14.24
N GLY A 62 5.22 -4.47 -13.61
CA GLY A 62 4.34 -3.38 -13.21
C GLY A 62 3.88 -3.46 -11.77
N ALA A 63 3.18 -2.44 -11.32
CA ALA A 63 2.68 -2.34 -9.94
C ALA A 63 1.16 -2.48 -9.89
N LEU A 64 0.66 -3.01 -8.79
CA LEU A 64 -0.76 -3.12 -8.47
C LEU A 64 -1.00 -2.87 -7.00
N THR A 65 -2.25 -2.64 -6.66
CA THR A 65 -2.69 -2.64 -5.26
C THR A 65 -3.81 -3.66 -5.07
N MET A 66 -3.98 -4.09 -3.82
CA MET A 66 -5.06 -5.01 -3.48
C MET A 66 -5.94 -4.41 -2.39
N SER A 67 -7.24 -4.58 -2.54
CA SER A 67 -8.27 -4.12 -1.60
C SER A 67 -9.35 -5.19 -1.39
N PRO A 68 -10.16 -5.09 -0.32
CA PRO A 68 -11.31 -5.98 -0.16
C PRO A 68 -12.38 -5.67 -1.22
N THR A 69 -13.22 -6.66 -1.53
CA THR A 69 -14.45 -6.44 -2.30
C THR A 69 -15.47 -5.64 -1.47
N LEU A 70 -16.43 -4.99 -2.13
CA LEU A 70 -17.51 -4.28 -1.43
C LEU A 70 -18.46 -5.24 -0.67
N SER A 71 -18.43 -6.52 -0.98
CA SER A 71 -19.18 -7.59 -0.33
C SER A 71 -18.37 -8.41 0.68
N ASN A 72 -17.11 -7.98 0.97
CA ASN A 72 -16.23 -8.71 1.90
C ASN A 72 -16.93 -9.03 3.22
N PRO A 73 -17.00 -10.30 3.65
CA PRO A 73 -17.75 -10.69 4.84
C PRO A 73 -17.10 -10.24 6.15
N TYR A 74 -15.82 -9.87 6.15
CA TYR A 74 -15.05 -9.56 7.37
C TYR A 74 -14.84 -8.06 7.59
N CYS A 75 -14.69 -7.28 6.52
CA CYS A 75 -14.30 -5.87 6.60
C CYS A 75 -15.08 -4.95 5.63
N ARG A 76 -16.35 -5.27 5.37
CA ARG A 76 -17.24 -4.54 4.46
C ARG A 76 -17.32 -3.04 4.74
N SER A 77 -17.32 -2.64 6.02
CA SER A 77 -17.44 -1.24 6.43
C SER A 77 -16.30 -0.34 5.94
N ILE A 78 -15.11 -0.91 5.71
CA ILE A 78 -13.93 -0.18 5.23
C ILE A 78 -13.69 -0.37 3.74
N ALA A 79 -14.40 -1.27 3.06
CA ALA A 79 -14.09 -1.71 1.71
C ALA A 79 -14.07 -0.57 0.69
N ALA A 80 -15.08 0.30 0.69
CA ALA A 80 -15.15 1.41 -0.24
C ALA A 80 -13.99 2.41 -0.08
N ASN A 81 -13.60 2.71 1.17
CA ASN A 81 -12.46 3.59 1.44
C ASN A 81 -11.14 2.90 1.12
N SER A 82 -11.01 1.58 1.34
CA SER A 82 -9.85 0.79 0.94
C SER A 82 -9.65 0.78 -0.57
N GLN A 83 -10.72 0.66 -1.35
CA GLN A 83 -10.65 0.73 -2.81
C GLN A 83 -10.19 2.10 -3.29
N LYS A 84 -10.74 3.19 -2.73
CA LYS A 84 -10.29 4.56 -3.06
C LYS A 84 -8.82 4.79 -2.72
N LEU A 85 -8.37 4.33 -1.55
CA LEU A 85 -6.97 4.39 -1.15
C LEU A 85 -6.08 3.63 -2.15
N SER A 86 -6.48 2.41 -2.51
CA SER A 86 -5.77 1.57 -3.48
C SER A 86 -5.65 2.22 -4.86
N GLU A 87 -6.74 2.80 -5.39
CA GLU A 87 -6.74 3.53 -6.67
C GLU A 87 -5.82 4.75 -6.65
N CYS A 88 -5.86 5.55 -5.57
CA CYS A 88 -5.00 6.71 -5.42
C CYS A 88 -3.52 6.30 -5.41
N VAL A 89 -3.18 5.30 -4.58
CA VAL A 89 -1.80 4.85 -4.41
C VAL A 89 -1.22 4.25 -5.70
N VAL A 90 -1.91 3.31 -6.36
CA VAL A 90 -1.36 2.70 -7.58
C VAL A 90 -1.21 3.71 -8.72
N SER A 91 -2.16 4.62 -8.85
CA SER A 91 -2.12 5.67 -9.89
C SER A 91 -0.92 6.60 -9.74
N THR A 92 -0.65 7.09 -8.53
CA THR A 92 0.45 8.03 -8.27
C THR A 92 1.81 7.33 -8.27
N LEU A 93 1.90 6.12 -7.71
CA LEU A 93 3.09 5.30 -7.73
C LEU A 93 3.55 5.05 -9.18
N CYS A 94 2.65 4.56 -10.03
CA CYS A 94 2.98 4.27 -11.43
C CYS A 94 3.34 5.54 -12.23
N ARG A 95 2.63 6.65 -11.99
CA ARG A 95 2.96 7.94 -12.62
C ARG A 95 4.37 8.42 -12.26
N ARG A 96 4.80 8.23 -11.01
CA ARG A 96 6.12 8.68 -10.54
C ARG A 96 7.26 7.78 -11.01
N THR A 97 7.03 6.47 -11.04
CA THR A 97 8.07 5.47 -11.34
C THR A 97 8.15 5.08 -12.81
N GLY A 98 7.12 5.37 -13.59
CA GLY A 98 6.98 4.85 -14.96
C GLY A 98 6.63 3.36 -15.02
N ALA A 99 6.33 2.72 -13.89
CA ALA A 99 5.88 1.33 -13.86
C ALA A 99 4.53 1.14 -14.54
N VAL A 100 4.33 0.00 -15.18
CA VAL A 100 3.04 -0.38 -15.76
C VAL A 100 1.98 -0.43 -14.65
N ASN A 101 0.91 0.32 -14.81
CA ASN A 101 -0.19 0.32 -13.86
C ASN A 101 -1.13 -0.87 -14.13
N ARG A 102 -1.14 -1.84 -13.24
CA ARG A 102 -2.01 -3.03 -13.30
C ARG A 102 -3.34 -2.84 -12.54
N GLY A 103 -3.56 -1.66 -11.97
CA GLY A 103 -4.80 -1.30 -11.28
C GLY A 103 -4.95 -1.91 -9.89
N VAL A 104 -6.20 -2.07 -9.48
CA VAL A 104 -6.60 -2.59 -8.18
C VAL A 104 -7.15 -3.99 -8.33
N THR A 105 -6.54 -4.97 -7.67
CA THR A 105 -7.10 -6.32 -7.52
C THR A 105 -7.97 -6.38 -6.28
N GLN A 106 -9.23 -6.75 -6.43
CA GLN A 106 -10.14 -6.96 -5.31
C GLN A 106 -10.10 -8.42 -4.86
N THR A 107 -9.97 -8.65 -3.55
CA THR A 107 -9.85 -9.99 -2.98
C THR A 107 -10.38 -10.06 -1.54
N ASP A 108 -11.00 -11.18 -1.19
CA ASP A 108 -11.47 -11.48 0.16
C ASP A 108 -10.65 -12.60 0.84
N GLU A 109 -9.53 -13.00 0.22
CA GLU A 109 -8.71 -14.11 0.70
C GLU A 109 -7.49 -13.67 1.53
N MET A 110 -7.23 -12.36 1.64
CA MET A 110 -6.05 -11.83 2.30
C MET A 110 -6.28 -11.60 3.80
N THR A 111 -5.66 -12.43 4.65
CA THR A 111 -5.73 -12.31 6.10
C THR A 111 -5.41 -10.89 6.59
N GLY A 112 -4.38 -10.25 6.02
CA GLY A 112 -3.98 -8.91 6.42
C GLY A 112 -4.98 -7.80 6.04
N ILE A 113 -5.89 -8.06 5.09
CA ILE A 113 -7.03 -7.21 4.74
C ILE A 113 -8.21 -7.53 5.66
N ASN A 114 -8.58 -8.81 5.76
CA ASN A 114 -9.80 -9.25 6.45
C ASN A 114 -9.82 -8.95 7.95
N TRP A 115 -8.66 -8.78 8.58
CA TRP A 115 -8.55 -8.42 10.00
C TRP A 115 -8.41 -6.90 10.23
N SER A 116 -8.38 -6.09 9.17
CA SER A 116 -8.32 -4.63 9.31
C SER A 116 -9.69 -4.05 9.65
N LYS A 117 -9.69 -3.08 10.57
CA LYS A 117 -10.85 -2.24 10.92
C LYS A 117 -10.72 -0.81 10.36
N ILE A 118 -9.59 -0.49 9.75
CA ILE A 118 -9.29 0.78 9.10
C ILE A 118 -9.05 0.55 7.61
N PRO A 119 -9.27 1.53 6.73
CA PRO A 119 -8.98 1.41 5.30
C PRO A 119 -7.59 0.87 5.05
N VAL A 120 -7.47 -0.17 4.23
CA VAL A 120 -6.24 -0.90 4.00
C VAL A 120 -5.98 -1.12 2.51
N THR A 121 -4.71 -1.00 2.11
CA THR A 121 -4.23 -1.42 0.80
C THR A 121 -2.95 -2.23 0.91
N ILE A 122 -2.84 -3.31 0.14
CA ILE A 122 -1.56 -3.97 -0.13
C ILE A 122 -1.01 -3.33 -1.41
N VAL A 123 0.21 -2.86 -1.35
CA VAL A 123 0.92 -2.25 -2.48
C VAL A 123 1.96 -3.23 -2.98
N GLU A 124 1.76 -3.77 -4.16
CA GLU A 124 2.70 -4.63 -4.87
C GLU A 124 3.50 -3.76 -5.84
N MET A 125 4.72 -3.43 -5.45
CA MET A 125 5.53 -2.39 -6.10
C MET A 125 6.17 -2.83 -7.42
N GLY A 126 6.18 -4.13 -7.70
CA GLY A 126 6.80 -4.77 -8.87
C GLY A 126 6.98 -6.25 -8.62
N PHE A 127 7.44 -6.99 -9.62
CA PHE A 127 7.59 -8.45 -9.59
C PHE A 127 9.06 -8.86 -9.42
N MET A 128 9.42 -9.42 -8.27
CA MET A 128 10.77 -9.98 -8.01
C MET A 128 11.12 -11.14 -8.94
N SER A 129 10.12 -11.82 -9.50
CA SER A 129 10.31 -12.87 -10.51
C SER A 129 10.79 -12.34 -11.87
N ASN A 130 10.67 -11.03 -12.12
CA ASN A 130 11.16 -10.38 -13.32
C ASN A 130 12.55 -9.78 -13.04
N PRO A 131 13.63 -10.24 -13.74
CA PRO A 131 14.99 -9.78 -13.42
C PRO A 131 15.21 -8.27 -13.57
N GLU A 132 14.54 -7.62 -14.52
CA GLU A 132 14.65 -6.16 -14.70
C GLU A 132 13.96 -5.40 -13.57
N GLU A 133 12.80 -5.87 -13.10
CA GLU A 133 12.11 -5.26 -11.98
C GLU A 133 12.82 -5.54 -10.66
N ASP A 134 13.36 -6.74 -10.45
CA ASP A 134 14.13 -7.07 -9.25
C ASP A 134 15.35 -6.16 -9.11
N GLN A 135 16.05 -5.90 -10.22
CA GLN A 135 17.15 -4.93 -10.24
C GLN A 135 16.68 -3.52 -9.87
N LYS A 136 15.56 -3.03 -10.44
CA LYS A 136 14.98 -1.72 -10.10
C LYS A 136 14.55 -1.66 -8.63
N LEU A 137 13.87 -2.69 -8.13
CA LEU A 137 13.41 -2.78 -6.74
C LEU A 137 14.57 -2.78 -5.73
N SER A 138 15.77 -3.18 -6.16
CA SER A 138 17.01 -3.12 -5.37
C SER A 138 17.73 -1.78 -5.48
N ASP A 139 17.37 -0.92 -6.44
CA ASP A 139 17.97 0.39 -6.64
C ASP A 139 17.46 1.43 -5.64
N ASN A 140 18.37 2.12 -4.97
CA ASN A 140 18.04 3.07 -3.90
C ASN A 140 17.24 4.30 -4.40
N HIS A 141 17.52 4.76 -5.62
CA HIS A 141 16.81 5.89 -6.22
C HIS A 141 15.39 5.48 -6.61
N TYR A 142 15.21 4.30 -7.23
CA TYR A 142 13.91 3.77 -7.57
C TYR A 142 13.05 3.52 -6.33
N GLN A 143 13.63 3.01 -5.24
CA GLN A 143 12.95 2.86 -3.95
C GLN A 143 12.46 4.20 -3.37
N ALA A 144 13.25 5.28 -3.54
CA ALA A 144 12.80 6.62 -3.15
C ALA A 144 11.64 7.11 -4.01
N MET A 145 11.66 6.86 -5.33
CA MET A 145 10.54 7.17 -6.22
C MET A 145 9.27 6.40 -5.86
N LEU A 146 9.39 5.12 -5.49
CA LEU A 146 8.27 4.31 -4.99
C LEU A 146 7.67 4.92 -3.72
N ALA A 147 8.49 5.24 -2.74
CA ALA A 147 8.05 5.84 -1.48
C ALA A 147 7.32 7.17 -1.69
N GLU A 148 7.88 8.06 -2.49
CA GLU A 148 7.26 9.34 -2.83
C GLU A 148 5.95 9.15 -3.61
N GLY A 149 5.91 8.21 -4.57
CA GLY A 149 4.70 7.91 -5.33
C GLY A 149 3.56 7.34 -4.47
N ILE A 150 3.89 6.54 -3.46
CA ILE A 150 2.92 6.06 -2.48
C ILE A 150 2.43 7.21 -1.59
N ALA A 151 3.34 8.08 -1.12
CA ALA A 151 2.99 9.25 -0.31
C ALA A 151 2.10 10.24 -1.08
N ASP A 152 2.36 10.51 -2.37
CA ASP A 152 1.47 11.28 -3.25
C ASP A 152 0.06 10.65 -3.32
N GLY A 153 -0.03 9.33 -3.27
CA GLY A 153 -1.30 8.61 -3.25
C GLY A 153 -2.08 8.78 -1.96
N VAL A 154 -1.38 8.89 -0.84
CA VAL A 154 -1.99 9.19 0.47
C VAL A 154 -2.55 10.62 0.46
N ASP A 155 -1.79 11.62 0.01
CA ASP A 155 -2.26 13.01 -0.13
C ASP A 155 -3.55 13.05 -0.96
N ARG A 156 -3.52 12.44 -2.14
CA ARG A 156 -4.69 12.41 -3.05
C ARG A 156 -5.89 11.69 -2.44
N TYR A 157 -5.69 10.70 -1.61
CA TYR A 157 -6.78 10.01 -0.91
C TYR A 157 -7.47 10.92 0.09
N TYR A 158 -6.70 11.70 0.87
CA TYR A 158 -7.27 12.64 1.85
C TYR A 158 -7.94 13.85 1.18
N GLU A 159 -7.36 14.39 0.11
CA GLU A 159 -7.99 15.44 -0.72
C GLU A 159 -9.39 15.00 -1.18
N ARG A 160 -9.51 13.81 -1.77
CA ARG A 160 -10.79 13.24 -2.22
C ARG A 160 -11.79 12.93 -1.10
N ARG A 161 -11.32 12.80 0.14
CA ARG A 161 -12.20 12.68 1.31
C ARG A 161 -12.72 14.05 1.75
N GLY A 162 -11.89 15.09 1.68
CA GLY A 162 -12.24 16.49 2.00
C GLY A 162 -13.31 17.03 1.07
N GLU A 163 -13.15 16.86 -0.25
CA GLU A 163 -14.12 17.32 -1.27
C GLU A 163 -15.56 16.82 -1.02
N LYS A 164 -15.75 15.62 -0.46
CA LYS A 164 -17.07 15.07 -0.12
C LYS A 164 -17.69 15.61 1.17
N ASN A 165 -16.91 16.23 2.04
CA ASN A 165 -17.41 16.83 3.28
C ASN A 165 -17.86 18.28 3.08
N GLU A 166 -17.43 18.95 1.99
CA GLU A 166 -17.83 20.31 1.62
C GLU A 166 -19.14 20.35 0.80
N GLU A 167 -19.55 19.20 0.21
CA GLU A 167 -20.80 19.07 -0.57
C GLU A 167 -22.03 18.67 0.29
N LYS A 168 -21.93 18.67 1.61
CA LYS A 168 -23.04 18.39 2.56
C LYS A 168 -23.33 19.59 3.45
#